data_de1a708d8d9567b17ccd54591bf3a5a5
#
_entry.id   de1a708d8d9567b17ccd54591bf3a5a5
#
_cell.length_a   1.000
_cell.length_b   1.000
_cell.length_c   1.000
_cell.angle_alpha   90.00
_cell.angle_beta   90.00
_cell.angle_gamma   90.00
#
_symmetry.space_group_name_H-M   'P 1'
#
loop_
_entity.id
_entity.type
_entity.pdbx_description
1 polymer ?
#
loop_
_entity_poly.entity_id
_entity_poly.type
_entity_poly.pdbx_seq_one_letter_code
_entity_poly.pdbx_strand_id
1 'polypeptide(L)'
;MSLKKTVIIFLLIIITNSCSNNKYATTNRSYKQQAKAFAKELKKQPAGIDSTKAPASWAGTTNFGMRKPNFVIIHHTAQNSCEQTLTTFTLTRTQVSAHYVICKDGTVQHMLNDWLRAWHAGNSRWGNLTDVNSSSVGIELDNNGFEPFSEAQINSLLQVLKALKKNYNIPTANFIGHADIAPTRKVDPNRNFPWQQLAQNGFGYWYDTANVKLPENFNAIQSLRIIGYDTRDSIAAIKAFKLHFVQQDTIPVLSEADKKIIYDLNRKY
;
A
#
# COMPACT_ATOMS: atom_id res chain seq x y z
N MET A 1 20.89 19.69 -79.45
CA MET A 1 19.94 18.90 -78.68
C MET A 1 20.67 18.35 -77.47
N SER A 2 20.47 18.97 -76.31
CA SER A 2 21.15 18.57 -75.05
C SER A 2 20.19 17.78 -74.19
N LEU A 3 20.54 16.50 -73.92
CA LEU A 3 19.77 15.56 -73.10
C LEU A 3 20.11 15.78 -71.62
N LYS A 4 19.22 16.42 -70.89
CA LYS A 4 19.35 16.55 -69.40
C LYS A 4 19.04 15.21 -68.75
N LYS A 5 20.03 14.59 -68.13
CA LYS A 5 19.87 13.37 -67.31
C LYS A 5 19.36 13.82 -65.94
N THR A 6 18.11 13.50 -65.63
CA THR A 6 17.53 13.68 -64.29
C THR A 6 17.94 12.47 -63.45
N VAL A 7 18.76 12.71 -62.40
CA VAL A 7 19.13 11.75 -61.40
C VAL A 7 18.06 11.75 -60.29
N ILE A 8 17.28 10.69 -60.17
CA ILE A 8 16.31 10.50 -59.10
C ILE A 8 17.06 9.81 -57.93
N ILE A 9 17.31 10.55 -56.87
CA ILE A 9 17.87 10.03 -55.64
C ILE A 9 16.70 9.44 -54.81
N PHE A 10 16.63 8.11 -54.72
CA PHE A 10 15.75 7.42 -53.80
C PHE A 10 16.33 7.50 -52.39
N LEU A 11 15.72 8.34 -51.56
CA LEU A 11 16.03 8.39 -50.12
C LEU A 11 15.38 7.19 -49.46
N LEU A 12 16.15 6.17 -49.14
CA LEU A 12 15.70 5.00 -48.35
C LEU A 12 15.61 5.45 -46.89
N ILE A 13 14.39 5.80 -46.43
CA ILE A 13 14.11 6.05 -45.03
C ILE A 13 14.10 4.67 -44.34
N ILE A 14 15.22 4.32 -43.69
CA ILE A 14 15.29 3.17 -42.79
C ILE A 14 14.55 3.57 -41.52
N ILE A 15 13.27 3.19 -41.40
CA ILE A 15 12.53 3.25 -40.13
C ILE A 15 13.09 2.12 -39.26
N THR A 16 14.06 2.47 -38.41
CA THR A 16 14.48 1.59 -37.32
C THR A 16 13.33 1.56 -36.32
N ASN A 17 12.45 0.56 -36.45
CA ASN A 17 11.55 0.19 -35.37
C ASN A 17 12.42 -0.27 -34.20
N SER A 18 12.78 0.66 -33.32
CA SER A 18 13.28 0.35 -32.01
C SER A 18 12.14 -0.32 -31.23
N CYS A 19 11.98 -1.63 -31.39
CA CYS A 19 11.19 -2.43 -30.48
C CYS A 19 11.89 -2.35 -29.11
N SER A 20 11.53 -1.39 -28.28
CA SER A 20 11.87 -1.45 -26.87
C SER A 20 11.25 -2.74 -26.35
N ASN A 21 12.09 -3.76 -26.12
CA ASN A 21 11.66 -4.99 -25.50
C ASN A 21 11.13 -4.64 -24.09
N ASN A 22 9.82 -4.43 -23.99
CA ASN A 22 9.19 -4.21 -22.70
C ASN A 22 9.36 -5.50 -21.88
N LYS A 23 10.28 -5.46 -20.93
CA LYS A 23 10.63 -6.56 -20.02
C LYS A 23 9.40 -7.20 -19.36
N TYR A 24 8.35 -6.43 -19.12
CA TYR A 24 7.10 -6.86 -18.50
C TYR A 24 5.98 -7.15 -19.52
N ALA A 25 6.27 -7.30 -20.80
CA ALA A 25 5.25 -7.50 -21.84
C ALA A 25 4.36 -8.72 -21.58
N THR A 26 4.96 -9.84 -21.11
CA THR A 26 4.25 -11.09 -20.80
C THR A 26 3.33 -10.90 -19.60
N THR A 27 3.82 -10.32 -18.50
CA THR A 27 3.01 -10.08 -17.29
C THR A 27 1.92 -9.04 -17.53
N ASN A 28 2.19 -8.00 -18.32
CA ASN A 28 1.18 -7.01 -18.73
C ASN A 28 0.08 -7.65 -19.59
N ARG A 29 0.41 -8.65 -20.42
CA ARG A 29 -0.60 -9.42 -21.16
C ARG A 29 -1.45 -10.26 -20.22
N SER A 30 -0.84 -10.96 -19.27
CA SER A 30 -1.55 -11.75 -18.25
C SER A 30 -2.48 -10.87 -17.41
N TYR A 31 -2.00 -9.69 -16.96
CA TYR A 31 -2.83 -8.70 -16.27
C TYR A 31 -4.08 -8.33 -17.07
N LYS A 32 -3.91 -7.97 -18.35
CA LYS A 32 -5.04 -7.61 -19.22
C LYS A 32 -6.02 -8.77 -19.41
N GLN A 33 -5.52 -10.01 -19.53
CA GLN A 33 -6.37 -11.19 -19.63
C GLN A 33 -7.19 -11.44 -18.35
N GLN A 34 -6.57 -11.33 -17.18
CA GLN A 34 -7.26 -11.44 -15.89
C GLN A 34 -8.31 -10.35 -15.71
N ALA A 35 -7.98 -9.09 -15.99
CA ALA A 35 -8.93 -7.97 -15.91
C ALA A 35 -10.14 -8.19 -16.85
N LYS A 36 -9.90 -8.70 -18.06
CA LYS A 36 -10.97 -9.06 -19.00
C LYS A 36 -11.83 -10.23 -18.49
N ALA A 37 -11.22 -11.22 -17.84
CA ALA A 37 -11.94 -12.34 -17.24
C ALA A 37 -12.84 -11.85 -16.08
N PHE A 38 -12.34 -10.99 -15.18
CA PHE A 38 -13.14 -10.37 -14.12
C PHE A 38 -14.31 -9.55 -14.69
N ALA A 39 -14.07 -8.74 -15.73
CA ALA A 39 -15.13 -7.98 -16.38
C ALA A 39 -16.22 -8.88 -16.99
N LYS A 40 -15.84 -10.08 -17.47
CA LYS A 40 -16.80 -11.09 -17.95
C LYS A 40 -17.62 -11.68 -16.81
N GLU A 41 -16.97 -12.01 -15.67
CA GLU A 41 -17.69 -12.52 -14.49
C GLU A 41 -18.66 -11.48 -13.92
N LEU A 42 -18.26 -10.21 -13.84
CA LEU A 42 -19.12 -9.12 -13.36
C LEU A 42 -20.41 -8.90 -14.19
N LYS A 43 -20.43 -9.35 -15.45
CA LYS A 43 -21.60 -9.27 -16.33
C LYS A 43 -22.59 -10.41 -16.13
N LYS A 44 -22.20 -11.46 -15.40
CA LYS A 44 -23.10 -12.58 -15.13
C LYS A 44 -24.14 -12.19 -14.10
N GLN A 45 -25.31 -12.82 -14.20
CA GLN A 45 -26.34 -12.73 -13.16
C GLN A 45 -25.76 -13.28 -11.84
N PRO A 46 -26.02 -12.62 -10.69
CA PRO A 46 -25.59 -13.13 -9.40
C PRO A 46 -26.11 -14.54 -9.14
N ALA A 47 -25.27 -15.36 -8.50
CA ALA A 47 -25.68 -16.69 -8.06
C ALA A 47 -26.82 -16.61 -7.05
N GLY A 48 -27.73 -17.59 -7.07
CA GLY A 48 -28.76 -17.72 -6.05
C GLY A 48 -28.17 -18.02 -4.67
N ILE A 49 -28.96 -17.77 -3.62
CA ILE A 49 -28.59 -18.08 -2.22
C ILE A 49 -28.36 -19.59 -2.04
N ASP A 50 -29.15 -20.40 -2.74
CA ASP A 50 -29.00 -21.85 -2.84
C ASP A 50 -28.36 -22.16 -4.20
N SER A 51 -27.15 -22.71 -4.21
CA SER A 51 -26.42 -23.05 -5.43
C SER A 51 -27.14 -24.11 -6.30
N THR A 52 -28.11 -24.82 -5.74
CA THR A 52 -28.94 -25.82 -6.46
C THR A 52 -30.16 -25.23 -7.10
N LYS A 53 -30.51 -23.98 -6.78
CA LYS A 53 -31.70 -23.29 -7.30
C LYS A 53 -31.29 -22.02 -8.03
N ALA A 54 -31.80 -21.86 -9.26
CA ALA A 54 -31.69 -20.59 -9.95
C ALA A 54 -32.44 -19.49 -9.17
N PRO A 55 -31.93 -18.22 -9.14
CA PRO A 55 -32.69 -17.13 -8.57
C PRO A 55 -34.06 -17.01 -9.30
N ALA A 56 -35.14 -16.80 -8.56
CA ALA A 56 -36.47 -16.73 -9.09
C ALA A 56 -36.66 -15.59 -10.10
N SER A 57 -35.93 -14.50 -9.92
CA SER A 57 -35.86 -13.35 -10.83
C SER A 57 -34.58 -12.55 -10.65
N TRP A 58 -34.17 -11.84 -11.68
CA TRP A 58 -33.06 -10.90 -11.67
C TRP A 58 -33.57 -9.49 -11.97
N ALA A 59 -33.34 -8.56 -11.04
CA ALA A 59 -33.57 -7.14 -11.24
C ALA A 59 -32.26 -6.38 -10.95
N GLY A 60 -31.56 -5.96 -11.98
CA GLY A 60 -30.30 -5.23 -11.86
C GLY A 60 -30.53 -3.82 -11.33
N THR A 61 -29.79 -3.41 -10.28
CA THR A 61 -29.71 -2.00 -9.88
C THR A 61 -28.70 -1.25 -10.73
N THR A 62 -28.91 0.07 -10.88
CA THR A 62 -27.94 0.99 -11.49
C THR A 62 -27.08 1.71 -10.46
N ASN A 63 -27.33 1.49 -9.14
CA ASN A 63 -26.69 2.17 -8.03
C ASN A 63 -25.55 1.30 -7.45
N PHE A 64 -24.42 1.23 -8.14
CA PHE A 64 -23.24 0.49 -7.70
C PHE A 64 -21.95 1.11 -8.24
N GLY A 65 -20.80 0.72 -7.65
CA GLY A 65 -19.48 1.14 -8.08
C GLY A 65 -18.42 0.08 -7.79
N MET A 66 -17.18 0.39 -8.14
CA MET A 66 -16.03 -0.43 -7.77
C MET A 66 -15.69 -0.25 -6.28
N ARG A 67 -14.87 -1.15 -5.72
CA ARG A 67 -14.36 -0.96 -4.36
C ARG A 67 -13.63 0.38 -4.26
N LYS A 68 -13.74 1.04 -3.12
CA LYS A 68 -13.00 2.28 -2.81
C LYS A 68 -12.03 1.98 -1.68
N PRO A 69 -10.70 2.11 -1.90
CA PRO A 69 -9.74 1.94 -0.82
C PRO A 69 -9.94 3.03 0.25
N ASN A 70 -9.85 2.62 1.51
CA ASN A 70 -10.01 3.50 2.68
C ASN A 70 -8.75 3.55 3.55
N PHE A 71 -7.76 2.70 3.27
CA PHE A 71 -6.48 2.64 3.95
C PHE A 71 -5.33 2.67 2.96
N VAL A 72 -4.19 3.17 3.41
CA VAL A 72 -2.89 2.95 2.77
C VAL A 72 -2.01 2.20 3.76
N ILE A 73 -1.46 1.07 3.33
CA ILE A 73 -0.50 0.29 4.10
C ILE A 73 0.88 0.46 3.48
N ILE A 74 1.81 0.97 4.30
CA ILE A 74 3.18 1.22 3.89
C ILE A 74 4.05 0.06 4.32
N HIS A 75 4.87 -0.41 3.38
CA HIS A 75 5.78 -1.54 3.53
C HIS A 75 7.21 -1.14 3.21
N HIS A 76 8.16 -1.98 3.59
CA HIS A 76 9.44 -2.08 2.93
C HIS A 76 9.62 -3.48 2.37
N THR A 77 10.34 -3.59 1.25
CA THR A 77 10.41 -4.83 0.48
C THR A 77 11.23 -5.94 1.13
N ALA A 78 12.15 -5.60 2.04
CA ALA A 78 13.18 -6.49 2.58
C ALA A 78 13.96 -7.23 1.46
N GLN A 79 14.17 -6.57 0.32
CA GLN A 79 14.90 -7.08 -0.84
C GLN A 79 16.09 -6.19 -1.17
N ASN A 80 16.98 -6.68 -2.03
CA ASN A 80 18.23 -5.99 -2.33
C ASN A 80 18.11 -4.96 -3.45
N SER A 81 17.03 -5.01 -4.24
CA SER A 81 16.78 -4.08 -5.33
C SER A 81 15.32 -3.98 -5.73
N CYS A 82 14.97 -2.84 -6.30
CA CYS A 82 13.66 -2.58 -6.87
C CYS A 82 13.32 -3.62 -7.97
N GLU A 83 14.27 -3.97 -8.82
CA GLU A 83 14.13 -4.99 -9.86
C GLU A 83 13.75 -6.37 -9.29
N GLN A 84 14.40 -6.78 -8.19
CA GLN A 84 14.09 -8.02 -7.51
C GLN A 84 12.64 -8.00 -7.00
N THR A 85 12.19 -6.88 -6.44
CA THR A 85 10.80 -6.70 -5.97
C THR A 85 9.80 -6.81 -7.13
N LEU A 86 10.04 -6.07 -8.22
CA LEU A 86 9.18 -6.12 -9.40
C LEU A 86 9.09 -7.53 -9.98
N THR A 87 10.22 -8.25 -10.03
CA THR A 87 10.25 -9.64 -10.45
C THR A 87 9.43 -10.53 -9.52
N THR A 88 9.61 -10.40 -8.20
CA THR A 88 8.86 -11.16 -7.19
C THR A 88 7.35 -10.97 -7.36
N PHE A 89 6.89 -9.74 -7.56
CA PHE A 89 5.47 -9.41 -7.65
C PHE A 89 4.83 -9.77 -9.00
N THR A 90 5.63 -10.13 -10.00
CA THR A 90 5.13 -10.63 -11.29
C THR A 90 5.10 -12.15 -11.40
N LEU A 91 5.63 -12.86 -10.41
CA LEU A 91 5.65 -14.33 -10.38
C LEU A 91 4.42 -14.88 -9.65
N THR A 92 3.58 -15.65 -10.33
CA THR A 92 2.37 -16.25 -9.75
C THR A 92 2.64 -17.08 -8.49
N ARG A 93 3.78 -17.78 -8.44
CA ARG A 93 4.16 -18.67 -7.32
C ARG A 93 4.38 -17.94 -5.99
N THR A 94 4.67 -16.64 -6.02
CA THR A 94 4.99 -15.87 -4.80
C THR A 94 3.74 -15.49 -4.00
N GLN A 95 2.57 -15.47 -4.63
CA GLN A 95 1.29 -15.14 -4.00
C GLN A 95 1.29 -13.79 -3.26
N VAL A 96 2.13 -12.84 -3.71
CA VAL A 96 2.22 -11.48 -3.16
C VAL A 96 2.15 -10.45 -4.27
N SER A 97 1.57 -9.29 -3.96
CA SER A 97 1.52 -8.14 -4.86
C SER A 97 1.26 -6.86 -4.08
N ALA A 98 1.62 -5.71 -4.66
CA ALA A 98 1.26 -4.39 -4.16
C ALA A 98 0.66 -3.55 -5.30
N HIS A 99 0.07 -2.40 -4.95
CA HIS A 99 -0.42 -1.46 -5.95
C HIS A 99 0.74 -0.62 -6.50
N TYR A 100 1.66 -0.23 -5.62
CA TYR A 100 2.81 0.59 -5.97
C TYR A 100 4.10 -0.01 -5.41
N VAL A 101 5.18 0.12 -6.16
CA VAL A 101 6.55 -0.06 -5.70
C VAL A 101 7.30 1.23 -5.98
N ILE A 102 7.99 1.77 -4.96
CA ILE A 102 8.80 2.99 -5.09
C ILE A 102 10.26 2.61 -4.89
N CYS A 103 11.06 2.77 -5.93
CA CYS A 103 12.48 2.46 -5.93
C CYS A 103 13.27 3.50 -5.13
N LYS A 104 14.52 3.19 -4.76
CA LYS A 104 15.39 4.10 -3.98
C LYS A 104 15.67 5.43 -4.68
N ASP A 105 15.67 5.43 -6.01
CA ASP A 105 15.86 6.64 -6.84
C ASP A 105 14.57 7.49 -6.97
N GLY A 106 13.48 7.06 -6.33
CA GLY A 106 12.17 7.71 -6.41
C GLY A 106 11.30 7.28 -7.59
N THR A 107 11.77 6.38 -8.45
CA THR A 107 10.94 5.83 -9.54
C THR A 107 9.73 5.10 -8.98
N VAL A 108 8.53 5.50 -9.43
CA VAL A 108 7.26 4.89 -9.02
C VAL A 108 6.78 3.89 -10.06
N GLN A 109 6.58 2.66 -9.65
CA GLN A 109 5.98 1.59 -10.45
C GLN A 109 4.54 1.34 -9.97
N HIS A 110 3.54 1.68 -10.79
CA HIS A 110 2.13 1.39 -10.53
C HIS A 110 1.81 0.02 -11.10
N MET A 111 1.73 -1.00 -10.24
CA MET A 111 1.65 -2.41 -10.66
C MET A 111 0.22 -2.92 -10.79
N LEU A 112 -0.70 -2.39 -10.01
CA LEU A 112 -2.09 -2.84 -9.97
C LEU A 112 -3.03 -1.65 -9.85
N ASN A 113 -4.14 -1.67 -10.60
CA ASN A 113 -5.19 -0.67 -10.49
C ASN A 113 -5.76 -0.63 -9.06
N ASP A 114 -5.90 0.56 -8.47
CA ASP A 114 -6.30 0.76 -7.07
C ASP A 114 -7.67 0.17 -6.72
N TRP A 115 -8.53 -0.05 -7.69
CA TRP A 115 -9.83 -0.70 -7.50
C TRP A 115 -9.76 -2.22 -7.41
N LEU A 116 -8.63 -2.82 -7.73
CA LEU A 116 -8.39 -4.25 -7.58
C LEU A 116 -7.78 -4.54 -6.20
N ARG A 117 -7.89 -5.78 -5.77
CA ARG A 117 -7.39 -6.25 -4.49
C ARG A 117 -5.97 -6.81 -4.65
N ALA A 118 -4.94 -6.10 -4.19
CA ALA A 118 -3.59 -6.65 -4.07
C ALA A 118 -3.46 -7.59 -2.86
N TRP A 119 -2.38 -8.37 -2.81
CA TRP A 119 -2.08 -9.34 -1.75
C TRP A 119 -0.81 -8.92 -1.00
N HIS A 120 -0.91 -7.88 -0.14
CA HIS A 120 0.21 -7.29 0.60
C HIS A 120 0.10 -7.38 2.11
N ALA A 121 -1.14 -7.42 2.66
CA ALA A 121 -1.35 -7.38 4.10
C ALA A 121 -1.27 -8.75 4.79
N GLY A 122 -1.51 -9.85 4.04
CA GLY A 122 -1.58 -11.19 4.58
C GLY A 122 -2.64 -11.33 5.68
N ASN A 123 -2.39 -12.20 6.66
CA ASN A 123 -3.23 -12.28 7.86
C ASN A 123 -2.93 -11.06 8.75
N SER A 124 -3.89 -10.16 8.86
CA SER A 124 -3.73 -8.83 9.48
C SER A 124 -5.03 -8.36 10.10
N ARG A 125 -4.92 -7.36 11.00
CA ARG A 125 -6.08 -6.74 11.67
C ARG A 125 -5.78 -5.29 12.02
N TRP A 126 -6.77 -4.42 11.84
CA TRP A 126 -6.77 -3.06 12.37
C TRP A 126 -8.16 -2.75 12.93
N GLY A 127 -8.26 -2.58 14.23
CA GLY A 127 -9.55 -2.54 14.92
C GLY A 127 -10.37 -3.80 14.64
N ASN A 128 -11.52 -3.65 14.03
CA ASN A 128 -12.40 -4.75 13.63
C ASN A 128 -12.19 -5.22 12.18
N LEU A 129 -11.35 -4.53 11.40
CA LEU A 129 -11.06 -4.89 10.01
C LEU A 129 -10.07 -6.05 9.97
N THR A 130 -10.44 -7.18 9.36
CA THR A 130 -9.62 -8.39 9.22
C THR A 130 -9.22 -8.69 7.78
N ASP A 131 -9.94 -8.18 6.79
CA ASP A 131 -9.54 -8.25 5.37
C ASP A 131 -9.00 -6.89 4.91
N VAL A 132 -7.79 -6.56 5.38
CA VAL A 132 -7.14 -5.28 5.06
C VAL A 132 -6.85 -5.15 3.57
N ASN A 133 -6.51 -6.25 2.88
CA ASN A 133 -6.29 -6.24 1.43
C ASN A 133 -7.49 -5.69 0.64
N SER A 134 -8.72 -6.00 1.06
CA SER A 134 -9.93 -5.54 0.37
C SER A 134 -10.23 -4.06 0.59
N SER A 135 -9.64 -3.44 1.62
CA SER A 135 -9.94 -2.06 2.04
C SER A 135 -8.76 -1.10 1.83
N SER A 136 -7.61 -1.58 1.34
CA SER A 136 -6.38 -0.79 1.29
C SER A 136 -5.69 -0.75 -0.07
N VAL A 137 -4.80 0.23 -0.19
CA VAL A 137 -3.72 0.28 -1.19
C VAL A 137 -2.42 -0.06 -0.47
N GLY A 138 -1.67 -1.05 -0.96
CA GLY A 138 -0.33 -1.38 -0.47
C GLY A 138 0.72 -0.66 -1.28
N ILE A 139 1.68 -0.02 -0.60
CA ILE A 139 2.84 0.66 -1.19
C ILE A 139 4.11 0.05 -0.61
N GLU A 140 4.95 -0.47 -1.48
CA GLU A 140 6.24 -1.06 -1.14
C GLU A 140 7.38 -0.08 -1.44
N LEU A 141 8.24 0.13 -0.48
CA LEU A 141 9.44 0.94 -0.63
C LEU A 141 10.65 0.01 -0.77
N ASP A 142 11.42 0.16 -1.84
CA ASP A 142 12.66 -0.59 -2.05
C ASP A 142 13.65 -0.27 -0.94
N ASN A 143 13.80 -1.20 0.00
CA ASN A 143 14.64 -1.08 1.18
C ASN A 143 14.92 -2.47 1.75
N ASN A 144 16.17 -2.73 2.13
CA ASN A 144 16.61 -4.04 2.64
C ASN A 144 16.14 -4.35 4.08
N GLY A 145 15.42 -3.42 4.73
CA GLY A 145 14.89 -3.56 6.07
C GLY A 145 15.75 -2.92 7.17
N PHE A 146 16.95 -2.46 6.86
CA PHE A 146 17.90 -1.91 7.84
C PHE A 146 18.39 -0.50 7.49
N GLU A 147 18.41 -0.14 6.23
CA GLU A 147 18.89 1.14 5.72
C GLU A 147 17.88 2.27 5.89
N PRO A 148 18.35 3.54 5.87
CA PRO A 148 17.46 4.70 5.74
C PRO A 148 16.71 4.70 4.42
N PHE A 149 15.60 5.43 4.37
CA PHE A 149 14.86 5.69 3.13
C PHE A 149 15.45 6.93 2.46
N SER A 150 15.64 6.89 1.14
CA SER A 150 16.20 8.03 0.41
C SER A 150 15.18 9.19 0.34
N GLU A 151 15.69 10.41 0.26
CA GLU A 151 14.85 11.60 0.09
C GLU A 151 14.01 11.53 -1.19
N ALA A 152 14.58 11.07 -2.30
CA ALA A 152 13.89 10.88 -3.56
C ALA A 152 12.70 9.92 -3.42
N GLN A 153 12.90 8.82 -2.68
CA GLN A 153 11.88 7.82 -2.42
C GLN A 153 10.74 8.38 -1.55
N ILE A 154 11.06 9.13 -0.48
CA ILE A 154 10.06 9.74 0.38
C ILE A 154 9.29 10.84 -0.35
N ASN A 155 9.96 11.66 -1.15
CA ASN A 155 9.29 12.70 -1.96
C ASN A 155 8.29 12.07 -2.95
N SER A 156 8.65 10.99 -3.62
CA SER A 156 7.74 10.25 -4.49
C SER A 156 6.59 9.61 -3.73
N LEU A 157 6.85 9.05 -2.54
CA LEU A 157 5.80 8.51 -1.67
C LEU A 157 4.79 9.60 -1.32
N LEU A 158 5.22 10.78 -0.87
CA LEU A 158 4.33 11.89 -0.52
C LEU A 158 3.44 12.32 -1.69
N GLN A 159 3.95 12.31 -2.91
CA GLN A 159 3.15 12.60 -4.11
C GLN A 159 2.08 11.52 -4.34
N VAL A 160 2.43 10.24 -4.23
CA VAL A 160 1.48 9.12 -4.36
C VAL A 160 0.41 9.21 -3.26
N LEU A 161 0.79 9.44 -2.00
CA LEU A 161 -0.13 9.57 -0.87
C LEU A 161 -1.11 10.74 -1.07
N LYS A 162 -0.62 11.88 -1.55
CA LYS A 162 -1.46 13.06 -1.86
C LYS A 162 -2.50 12.73 -2.93
N ALA A 163 -2.10 12.04 -3.99
CA ALA A 163 -3.02 11.61 -5.04
C ALA A 163 -4.07 10.63 -4.52
N LEU A 164 -3.67 9.59 -3.76
CA LEU A 164 -4.58 8.61 -3.18
C LEU A 164 -5.56 9.25 -2.19
N LYS A 165 -5.07 10.10 -1.29
CA LYS A 165 -5.92 10.82 -0.33
C LYS A 165 -6.97 11.67 -1.03
N LYS A 166 -6.57 12.41 -2.06
CA LYS A 166 -7.47 13.26 -2.84
C LYS A 166 -8.51 12.43 -3.62
N ASN A 167 -8.06 11.38 -4.33
CA ASN A 167 -8.91 10.61 -5.24
C ASN A 167 -9.93 9.74 -4.50
N TYR A 168 -9.52 9.22 -3.33
CA TYR A 168 -10.35 8.27 -2.56
C TYR A 168 -10.87 8.85 -1.25
N ASN A 169 -10.54 10.09 -0.91
CA ASN A 169 -10.91 10.73 0.35
C ASN A 169 -10.53 9.87 1.57
N ILE A 170 -9.27 9.37 1.57
CA ILE A 170 -8.77 8.51 2.65
C ILE A 170 -8.55 9.37 3.91
N PRO A 171 -9.13 8.98 5.07
CA PRO A 171 -8.94 9.71 6.34
C PRO A 171 -7.46 9.78 6.74
N THR A 172 -7.07 10.85 7.41
CA THR A 172 -5.69 11.04 7.90
C THR A 172 -5.22 9.87 8.77
N ALA A 173 -6.07 9.33 9.63
CA ALA A 173 -5.78 8.17 10.48
C ALA A 173 -5.42 6.88 9.74
N ASN A 174 -5.76 6.77 8.46
CA ASN A 174 -5.73 5.50 7.73
C ASN A 174 -4.46 5.30 6.87
N PHE A 175 -3.39 6.04 7.16
CA PHE A 175 -2.05 5.84 6.60
C PHE A 175 -1.17 5.19 7.67
N ILE A 176 -0.97 3.87 7.60
CA ILE A 176 -0.36 3.05 8.65
C ILE A 176 0.63 2.06 8.05
N GLY A 177 1.43 1.43 8.91
CA GLY A 177 2.45 0.45 8.50
C GLY A 177 1.94 -0.99 8.53
N HIS A 178 2.67 -1.87 7.85
CA HIS A 178 2.38 -3.30 7.92
C HIS A 178 2.57 -3.87 9.33
N ALA A 179 3.59 -3.39 10.07
CA ALA A 179 3.78 -3.78 11.47
C ALA A 179 2.59 -3.41 12.35
N ASP A 180 1.91 -2.29 12.07
CA ASP A 180 0.74 -1.86 12.85
C ASP A 180 -0.42 -2.84 12.73
N ILE A 181 -0.65 -3.38 11.53
CA ILE A 181 -1.76 -4.30 11.24
C ILE A 181 -1.43 -5.78 11.44
N ALA A 182 -0.15 -6.12 11.58
CA ALA A 182 0.32 -7.49 11.74
C ALA A 182 1.47 -7.60 12.76
N PRO A 183 1.28 -7.11 14.00
CA PRO A 183 2.36 -6.87 14.97
C PRO A 183 3.11 -8.12 15.40
N THR A 184 2.49 -9.31 15.34
CA THR A 184 3.13 -10.59 15.69
C THR A 184 4.02 -11.15 14.58
N ARG A 185 3.98 -10.54 13.38
CA ARG A 185 4.51 -11.18 12.17
C ARG A 185 5.39 -10.24 11.33
N LYS A 186 5.22 -8.93 11.50
CA LYS A 186 5.81 -7.90 10.62
C LYS A 186 6.53 -6.82 11.39
N VAL A 187 7.55 -6.28 10.74
CA VAL A 187 8.41 -5.19 11.26
C VAL A 187 8.63 -4.09 10.21
N ASP A 188 7.81 -4.08 9.17
CA ASP A 188 7.90 -3.12 8.06
C ASP A 188 6.80 -2.03 8.17
N PRO A 189 7.13 -0.77 7.79
CA PRO A 189 8.45 -0.28 7.46
C PRO A 189 9.37 -0.22 8.69
N ASN A 190 10.69 -0.28 8.46
CA ASN A 190 11.67 -0.31 9.54
C ASN A 190 11.70 1.01 10.34
N ARG A 191 12.44 1.01 11.47
CA ARG A 191 12.54 2.13 12.43
C ARG A 191 13.04 3.47 11.84
N ASN A 192 13.68 3.44 10.65
CA ASN A 192 14.20 4.64 9.98
C ASN A 192 13.12 5.31 9.11
N PHE A 193 11.91 4.76 9.05
CA PHE A 193 10.85 5.33 8.22
C PHE A 193 10.34 6.66 8.85
N PRO A 194 10.21 7.75 8.07
CA PRO A 194 9.98 9.09 8.60
C PRO A 194 8.48 9.35 8.88
N TRP A 195 7.86 8.61 9.80
CA TRP A 195 6.44 8.73 10.15
C TRP A 195 6.03 10.15 10.55
N GLN A 196 6.87 10.87 11.31
CA GLN A 196 6.61 12.25 11.71
C GLN A 196 6.48 13.17 10.48
N GLN A 197 7.37 13.00 9.49
CA GLN A 197 7.30 13.78 8.24
C GLN A 197 6.01 13.49 7.46
N LEU A 198 5.56 12.24 7.42
CA LEU A 198 4.30 11.89 6.78
C LEU A 198 3.12 12.57 7.49
N ALA A 199 3.08 12.53 8.82
CA ALA A 199 2.04 13.16 9.61
C ALA A 199 2.00 14.69 9.43
N GLN A 200 3.16 15.36 9.36
CA GLN A 200 3.27 16.79 9.04
C GLN A 200 2.68 17.14 7.67
N ASN A 201 2.67 16.18 6.74
CA ASN A 201 2.04 16.31 5.42
C ASN A 201 0.58 15.80 5.40
N GLY A 202 0.01 15.46 6.54
CA GLY A 202 -1.39 15.04 6.69
C GLY A 202 -1.65 13.56 6.41
N PHE A 203 -0.63 12.70 6.47
CA PHE A 203 -0.70 11.26 6.27
C PHE A 203 -0.33 10.52 7.56
N GLY A 204 -1.33 10.04 8.29
CA GLY A 204 -1.20 9.54 9.65
C GLY A 204 -1.23 10.66 10.70
N TYR A 205 -1.30 10.27 11.96
CA TYR A 205 -1.18 11.19 13.08
C TYR A 205 0.22 11.11 13.71
N TRP A 206 0.62 12.19 14.35
CA TRP A 206 1.78 12.26 15.22
C TRP A 206 1.39 12.86 16.55
N TYR A 207 2.15 12.57 17.58
CA TYR A 207 1.87 13.00 18.94
C TYR A 207 2.43 14.38 19.27
N ASP A 208 1.79 15.04 20.27
CA ASP A 208 2.33 16.18 21.00
C ASP A 208 2.12 15.93 22.49
N THR A 209 3.21 15.73 23.23
CA THR A 209 3.16 15.41 24.66
C THR A 209 3.50 16.58 25.58
N ALA A 210 3.73 17.80 25.05
CA ALA A 210 4.19 18.96 25.82
C ALA A 210 3.30 19.29 27.03
N ASN A 211 1.98 19.14 26.89
CA ASN A 211 1.00 19.48 27.94
C ASN A 211 0.17 18.26 28.39
N VAL A 212 0.63 17.04 28.07
CA VAL A 212 -0.11 15.82 28.40
C VAL A 212 0.03 15.48 29.88
N LYS A 213 -1.10 15.45 30.58
CA LYS A 213 -1.25 14.88 31.93
C LYS A 213 -2.02 13.58 31.80
N LEU A 214 -1.44 12.47 32.27
CA LEU A 214 -2.11 11.19 32.26
C LEU A 214 -3.20 11.15 33.36
N PRO A 215 -4.41 10.63 33.04
CA PRO A 215 -5.38 10.30 34.07
C PRO A 215 -4.82 9.24 35.04
N GLU A 216 -5.24 9.27 36.30
CA GLU A 216 -4.77 8.37 37.35
C GLU A 216 -4.94 6.87 36.97
N ASN A 217 -6.05 6.55 36.32
CA ASN A 217 -6.39 5.18 35.91
C ASN A 217 -6.20 4.95 34.39
N PHE A 218 -5.18 5.57 33.78
CA PHE A 218 -4.95 5.42 32.34
C PHE A 218 -4.54 3.99 31.96
N ASN A 219 -5.33 3.37 31.07
CA ASN A 219 -5.05 2.04 30.54
C ASN A 219 -4.47 2.13 29.11
N ALA A 220 -3.15 2.03 29.02
CA ALA A 220 -2.44 2.14 27.74
C ALA A 220 -2.80 1.02 26.76
N ILE A 221 -3.02 -0.21 27.21
CA ILE A 221 -3.37 -1.35 26.32
C ILE A 221 -4.78 -1.16 25.74
N GLN A 222 -5.72 -0.69 26.54
CA GLN A 222 -7.05 -0.37 26.04
C GLN A 222 -7.00 0.77 25.02
N SER A 223 -6.16 1.76 25.24
CA SER A 223 -5.96 2.88 24.32
C SER A 223 -5.32 2.43 23.00
N LEU A 224 -4.31 1.55 23.03
CA LEU A 224 -3.77 0.93 21.82
C LEU A 224 -4.85 0.19 21.01
N ARG A 225 -5.74 -0.53 21.71
CA ARG A 225 -6.89 -1.19 21.06
C ARG A 225 -7.85 -0.20 20.42
N ILE A 226 -8.13 0.92 21.06
CA ILE A 226 -9.01 1.98 20.51
C ILE A 226 -8.37 2.60 19.27
N ILE A 227 -7.06 2.85 19.27
CA ILE A 227 -6.31 3.35 18.11
C ILE A 227 -6.43 2.37 16.92
N GLY A 228 -6.47 1.06 17.19
CA GLY A 228 -6.64 0.04 16.15
C GLY A 228 -5.75 -1.19 16.29
N TYR A 229 -4.74 -1.18 17.16
CA TYR A 229 -3.81 -2.29 17.33
C TYR A 229 -4.50 -3.58 17.80
N ASP A 230 -4.06 -4.71 17.29
CA ASP A 230 -4.47 -6.02 17.82
C ASP A 230 -3.75 -6.31 19.13
N THR A 231 -4.44 -6.06 20.24
CA THR A 231 -3.90 -6.21 21.59
C THR A 231 -4.10 -7.60 22.20
N ARG A 232 -4.54 -8.61 21.42
CA ARG A 232 -4.58 -10.01 21.87
C ARG A 232 -3.18 -10.52 22.25
N ASP A 233 -2.15 -10.03 21.56
CA ASP A 233 -0.76 -10.09 22.00
C ASP A 233 -0.30 -8.63 22.29
N SER A 234 -0.36 -8.26 23.56
CA SER A 234 0.00 -6.91 24.00
C SER A 234 1.49 -6.60 23.83
N ILE A 235 2.36 -7.60 23.92
CA ILE A 235 3.80 -7.46 23.70
C ILE A 235 4.07 -7.08 22.25
N ALA A 236 3.46 -7.78 21.30
CA ALA A 236 3.59 -7.49 19.90
C ALA A 236 2.99 -6.10 19.55
N ALA A 237 1.82 -5.76 20.08
CA ALA A 237 1.18 -4.47 19.90
C ALA A 237 2.06 -3.30 20.39
N ILE A 238 2.69 -3.44 21.58
CA ILE A 238 3.62 -2.44 22.11
C ILE A 238 4.84 -2.29 21.20
N LYS A 239 5.42 -3.38 20.70
CA LYS A 239 6.56 -3.34 19.77
C LYS A 239 6.20 -2.59 18.49
N ALA A 240 5.04 -2.90 17.89
CA ALA A 240 4.59 -2.22 16.66
C ALA A 240 4.33 -0.72 16.90
N PHE A 241 3.64 -0.38 17.98
CA PHE A 241 3.46 1.01 18.40
C PHE A 241 4.81 1.74 18.56
N LYS A 242 5.77 1.14 19.27
CA LYS A 242 7.10 1.74 19.45
C LYS A 242 7.87 1.85 18.13
N LEU A 243 7.77 0.86 17.25
CA LEU A 243 8.38 0.91 15.92
C LEU A 243 7.86 2.11 15.11
N HIS A 244 6.59 2.41 15.21
CA HIS A 244 5.96 3.52 14.50
C HIS A 244 6.26 4.88 15.15
N PHE A 245 6.02 5.04 16.47
CA PHE A 245 5.97 6.33 17.13
C PHE A 245 7.21 6.65 17.98
N VAL A 246 7.94 5.67 18.50
CA VAL A 246 9.12 5.86 19.35
C VAL A 246 10.40 5.66 18.55
N GLN A 247 10.44 4.65 17.70
CA GLN A 247 11.50 4.31 16.74
C GLN A 247 12.86 3.94 17.36
N GLN A 248 13.35 4.70 18.35
CA GLN A 248 14.66 4.48 18.99
C GLN A 248 14.65 3.31 19.99
N ASP A 249 13.51 3.05 20.60
CA ASP A 249 13.30 1.98 21.58
C ASP A 249 12.14 1.07 21.14
N THR A 250 12.42 -0.22 21.01
CA THR A 250 11.41 -1.25 20.68
C THR A 250 11.23 -2.28 21.79
N ILE A 251 11.79 -2.04 22.98
CA ILE A 251 11.59 -2.90 24.17
C ILE A 251 10.10 -2.87 24.53
N PRO A 252 9.43 -4.04 24.69
CA PRO A 252 7.98 -4.08 24.88
C PRO A 252 7.53 -3.76 26.31
N VAL A 253 8.13 -2.69 26.87
CA VAL A 253 7.78 -2.13 28.19
C VAL A 253 7.43 -0.67 27.98
N LEU A 254 6.25 -0.24 28.42
CA LEU A 254 5.80 1.12 28.29
C LEU A 254 6.35 2.00 29.41
N SER A 255 7.16 2.98 29.05
CA SER A 255 7.58 4.08 29.94
C SER A 255 6.42 5.08 30.15
N GLU A 256 6.56 6.00 31.09
CA GLU A 256 5.61 7.11 31.26
C GLU A 256 5.57 8.02 30.02
N ALA A 257 6.69 8.19 29.32
CA ALA A 257 6.72 8.92 28.06
C ALA A 257 5.88 8.22 26.98
N ASP A 258 6.02 6.89 26.84
CA ASP A 258 5.21 6.10 25.90
C ASP A 258 3.72 6.18 26.19
N LYS A 259 3.35 6.12 27.48
CA LYS A 259 1.95 6.27 27.90
C LYS A 259 1.36 7.64 27.54
N LYS A 260 2.15 8.72 27.67
CA LYS A 260 1.73 10.06 27.22
C LYS A 260 1.52 10.11 25.71
N ILE A 261 2.39 9.49 24.92
CA ILE A 261 2.24 9.38 23.47
C ILE A 261 0.94 8.62 23.13
N ILE A 262 0.71 7.46 23.75
CA ILE A 262 -0.51 6.68 23.53
C ILE A 262 -1.75 7.46 23.91
N TYR A 263 -1.73 8.19 25.03
CA TYR A 263 -2.87 8.99 25.47
C TYR A 263 -3.20 10.12 24.49
N ASP A 264 -2.18 10.85 24.01
CA ASP A 264 -2.39 11.91 23.03
C ASP A 264 -2.92 11.37 21.69
N LEU A 265 -2.35 10.25 21.21
CA LEU A 265 -2.84 9.59 19.99
C LEU A 265 -4.27 9.09 20.14
N ASN A 266 -4.62 8.46 21.28
CA ASN A 266 -5.98 7.95 21.54
C ASN A 266 -7.06 9.04 21.48
N ARG A 267 -6.70 10.32 21.66
CA ARG A 267 -7.60 11.47 21.52
C ARG A 267 -7.79 11.93 20.07
N LYS A 268 -6.95 11.46 19.16
CA LYS A 268 -6.95 11.83 17.73
C LYS A 268 -7.62 10.77 16.86
N TYR A 269 -7.60 9.50 17.31
CA TYR A 269 -8.26 8.37 16.69
C TYR A 269 -9.68 8.18 17.20
#